data_0a0a82c2eb6e42d8c7247545d95b035f
#
_entry.id   0a0a82c2eb6e42d8c7247545d95b035f
#
_cell.length_a   1.000
_cell.length_b   1.000
_cell.length_c   1.000
_cell.angle_alpha   90.00
_cell.angle_beta   90.00
_cell.angle_gamma   90.00
#
_symmetry.space_group_name_H-M   'P 1'
#
loop_
_entity.id
_entity.type
_entity.pdbx_description
1 polymer ?
#
loop_
_entity_poly.entity_id
_entity_poly.type
_entity_poly.pdbx_seq_one_letter_code
_entity_poly.pdbx_strand_id
1 'polypeptide(L)'
;PGELLFPISMYSVEEDSKLYITGAYQTTIYNFDGKFEEAFDRGGRMTFYSYPIGEGRVVETSSEGIPFEAKGHFGIGIFSNMGKGDTVMMKNNFSNDKISPSKESGFKLTRCIPSDSGVLFSTMTNDTIYRLTKDTITPAFC
;
A
#
# COMPACT_ATOMS: atom_id res chain seq x y z
N PRO A 1 9.49 -17.51 16.20
CA PRO A 1 8.75 -17.51 14.97
C PRO A 1 7.86 -16.27 14.92
N GLY A 2 8.17 -15.34 14.03
CA GLY A 2 7.41 -14.23 13.54
C GLY A 2 6.28 -13.62 14.38
N GLU A 3 6.61 -12.98 15.49
CA GLU A 3 5.60 -12.18 16.18
C GLU A 3 5.16 -11.04 15.25
N LEU A 4 3.90 -11.12 14.80
CA LEU A 4 3.23 -10.04 14.07
C LEU A 4 3.03 -8.87 15.04
N LEU A 5 3.96 -7.94 15.01
CA LEU A 5 3.78 -6.66 15.68
C LEU A 5 2.76 -5.84 14.87
N PHE A 6 1.50 -5.85 15.34
CA PHE A 6 0.40 -5.07 14.79
C PHE A 6 0.06 -5.40 13.31
N PRO A 7 -0.72 -6.46 13.03
CA PRO A 7 -1.26 -6.70 11.71
C PRO A 7 -2.19 -5.54 11.33
N ILE A 8 -1.94 -4.95 10.15
CA ILE A 8 -2.71 -3.80 9.65
C ILE A 8 -3.61 -4.22 8.50
N SER A 9 -3.11 -5.05 7.59
CA SER A 9 -3.90 -5.59 6.49
C SER A 9 -3.56 -7.04 6.20
N MET A 10 -4.47 -7.72 5.54
CA MET A 10 -4.34 -9.12 5.17
C MET A 10 -4.97 -9.35 3.80
N TYR A 11 -4.32 -10.15 2.97
CA TYR A 11 -4.86 -10.58 1.70
C TYR A 11 -4.39 -12.00 1.36
N SER A 12 -5.18 -12.71 0.56
CA SER A 12 -4.82 -14.03 0.04
C SER A 12 -4.42 -13.97 -1.43
N VAL A 13 -3.52 -14.86 -1.82
CA VAL A 13 -3.19 -15.15 -3.22
C VAL A 13 -3.53 -16.61 -3.45
N GLU A 14 -4.68 -16.87 -4.10
CA GLU A 14 -5.22 -18.22 -4.27
C GLU A 14 -4.32 -19.10 -5.15
N GLU A 15 -3.73 -18.53 -6.20
CA GLU A 15 -2.84 -19.23 -7.12
C GLU A 15 -1.64 -19.86 -6.39
N ASP A 16 -1.13 -19.20 -5.35
CA ASP A 16 0.01 -19.65 -4.56
C ASP A 16 -0.41 -20.34 -3.25
N SER A 17 -1.70 -20.38 -2.93
CA SER A 17 -2.25 -20.86 -1.65
C SER A 17 -1.60 -20.18 -0.43
N LYS A 18 -1.39 -18.86 -0.54
CA LYS A 18 -0.69 -18.07 0.47
C LYS A 18 -1.56 -16.96 1.04
N LEU A 19 -1.35 -16.74 2.34
CA LEU A 19 -1.91 -15.66 3.11
C LEU A 19 -0.79 -14.69 3.51
N TYR A 20 -0.93 -13.44 3.11
CA TYR A 20 -0.01 -12.36 3.44
C TYR A 20 -0.61 -11.51 4.54
N ILE A 21 0.11 -11.36 5.64
CA ILE A 21 -0.27 -10.51 6.77
C ILE A 21 0.73 -9.37 6.85
N THR A 22 0.26 -8.16 6.64
CA THR A 22 1.08 -6.97 6.56
C THR A 22 0.98 -6.18 7.85
N GLY A 23 2.10 -6.00 8.51
CA GLY A 23 2.31 -5.02 9.58
C GLY A 23 2.88 -3.71 9.02
N ALA A 24 3.24 -2.76 9.88
CA ALA A 24 3.73 -1.44 9.46
C ALA A 24 4.97 -1.52 8.55
N TYR A 25 5.94 -2.36 8.87
CA TYR A 25 7.22 -2.45 8.15
C TYR A 25 7.53 -3.85 7.61
N GLN A 26 6.79 -4.84 8.03
CA GLN A 26 7.05 -6.24 7.75
C GLN A 26 5.83 -6.92 7.15
N THR A 27 6.03 -7.87 6.26
CA THR A 27 5.01 -8.81 5.80
C THR A 27 5.37 -10.22 6.22
N THR A 28 4.40 -10.95 6.73
CA THR A 28 4.53 -12.36 7.10
C THR A 28 3.64 -13.20 6.21
N ILE A 29 4.16 -14.33 5.74
CA ILE A 29 3.49 -15.23 4.81
C ILE A 29 3.19 -16.56 5.53
N TYR A 30 1.95 -16.99 5.41
CA TYR A 30 1.48 -18.31 5.83
C TYR A 30 0.89 -19.06 4.63
N ASN A 31 0.91 -20.38 4.66
CA ASN A 31 0.06 -21.16 3.77
C ASN A 31 -1.38 -21.22 4.29
N PHE A 32 -2.31 -21.76 3.51
CA PHE A 32 -3.72 -21.86 3.92
C PHE A 32 -3.97 -22.85 5.06
N ASP A 33 -3.01 -23.69 5.41
CA ASP A 33 -3.07 -24.54 6.62
C ASP A 33 -2.63 -23.76 7.89
N GLY A 34 -2.30 -22.48 7.75
CA GLY A 34 -1.86 -21.62 8.84
C GLY A 34 -0.40 -21.83 9.25
N LYS A 35 0.39 -22.54 8.44
CA LYS A 35 1.82 -22.73 8.70
C LYS A 35 2.61 -21.53 8.22
N PHE A 36 3.47 -21.00 9.10
CA PHE A 36 4.41 -19.95 8.76
C PHE A 36 5.38 -20.42 7.66
N GLU A 37 5.60 -19.60 6.65
CA GLU A 37 6.55 -19.84 5.57
C GLU A 37 7.71 -18.86 5.59
N GLU A 38 7.39 -17.56 5.64
CA GLU A 38 8.40 -16.52 5.49
C GLU A 38 7.95 -15.21 6.15
N ALA A 39 8.92 -14.40 6.53
CA ALA A 39 8.69 -12.98 6.84
C ALA A 39 9.78 -12.14 6.17
N PHE A 40 9.40 -10.95 5.69
CA PHE A 40 10.35 -10.02 5.08
C PHE A 40 10.08 -8.58 5.49
N ASP A 41 11.16 -7.82 5.63
CA ASP A 41 11.13 -6.38 5.81
C ASP A 41 10.95 -5.67 4.47
N ARG A 42 10.19 -4.60 4.45
CA ARG A 42 9.92 -3.82 3.24
C ARG A 42 10.89 -2.65 3.02
N GLY A 43 12.12 -2.77 3.54
CA GLY A 43 13.14 -1.74 3.34
C GLY A 43 12.85 -0.43 4.06
N GLY A 44 12.19 -0.50 5.21
CA GLY A 44 11.80 0.66 6.01
C GLY A 44 10.59 1.43 5.49
N ARG A 45 9.88 0.92 4.48
CA ARG A 45 8.60 1.51 4.03
C ARG A 45 7.51 1.22 5.04
N MET A 46 6.86 2.27 5.51
CA MET A 46 5.68 2.15 6.36
C MET A 46 4.43 1.96 5.50
N THR A 47 3.73 0.84 5.69
CA THR A 47 2.55 0.48 4.90
C THR A 47 1.33 0.30 5.80
N PHE A 48 0.21 0.89 5.39
CA PHE A 48 -1.08 0.74 6.07
C PHE A 48 -2.01 -0.23 5.36
N TYR A 49 -1.98 -0.27 4.02
CA TYR A 49 -2.78 -1.21 3.24
C TYR A 49 -1.94 -1.82 2.14
N SER A 50 -2.18 -3.10 1.87
CA SER A 50 -1.56 -3.85 0.79
C SER A 50 -2.61 -4.63 0.04
N TYR A 51 -2.60 -4.54 -1.29
CA TYR A 51 -3.54 -5.23 -2.17
C TYR A 51 -2.81 -5.84 -3.36
N PRO A 52 -2.98 -7.15 -3.61
CA PRO A 52 -2.43 -7.77 -4.81
C PRO A 52 -3.17 -7.28 -6.06
N ILE A 53 -2.44 -7.02 -7.13
CA ILE A 53 -3.00 -6.59 -8.42
C ILE A 53 -2.59 -7.50 -9.57
N GLY A 54 -2.12 -8.71 -9.25
CA GLY A 54 -1.66 -9.71 -10.21
C GLY A 54 -0.19 -9.54 -10.63
N GLU A 55 0.32 -10.51 -11.36
CA GLU A 55 1.70 -10.52 -11.89
C GLU A 55 2.79 -10.31 -10.81
N GLY A 56 2.55 -10.81 -9.60
CA GLY A 56 3.48 -10.63 -8.48
C GLY A 56 3.60 -9.19 -7.98
N ARG A 57 2.65 -8.33 -8.31
CA ARG A 57 2.63 -6.92 -7.88
C ARG A 57 1.62 -6.68 -6.78
N VAL A 58 1.97 -5.76 -5.90
CA VAL A 58 1.13 -5.31 -4.81
C VAL A 58 1.04 -3.78 -4.81
N VAL A 59 -0.17 -3.28 -4.58
CA VAL A 59 -0.38 -1.87 -4.25
C VAL A 59 -0.21 -1.71 -2.77
N GLU A 60 0.62 -0.78 -2.35
CA GLU A 60 0.78 -0.39 -0.95
C GLU A 60 0.43 1.08 -0.77
N THR A 61 -0.13 1.40 0.38
CA THR A 61 -0.39 2.78 0.78
C THR A 61 0.29 3.09 2.09
N SER A 62 0.70 4.35 2.23
CA SER A 62 1.24 4.90 3.46
C SER A 62 0.45 6.14 3.87
N SER A 63 0.93 6.92 4.82
CA SER A 63 0.28 8.15 5.23
C SER A 63 0.52 9.28 4.24
N GLU A 64 -0.54 10.05 3.95
CA GLU A 64 -0.44 11.29 3.18
C GLU A 64 -0.05 12.47 4.08
N GLY A 65 0.45 13.52 3.43
CA GLY A 65 0.75 14.79 4.11
C GLY A 65 2.03 14.78 4.95
N ILE A 66 2.76 13.69 5.00
CA ILE A 66 4.12 13.66 5.55
C ILE A 66 5.08 14.09 4.44
N PRO A 67 6.06 14.97 4.73
CA PRO A 67 7.04 15.38 3.72
C PRO A 67 7.68 14.20 3.03
N PHE A 68 7.92 14.32 1.75
CA PHE A 68 8.56 13.27 0.91
C PHE A 68 9.91 12.81 1.48
N GLU A 69 10.62 13.71 2.13
CA GLU A 69 11.91 13.44 2.77
C GLU A 69 11.78 12.55 4.02
N ALA A 70 10.56 12.39 4.56
CA ALA A 70 10.34 11.50 5.68
C ALA A 70 10.51 10.05 5.22
N LYS A 71 11.55 9.41 5.71
CA LYS A 71 11.94 8.06 5.32
C LYS A 71 10.79 7.06 5.51
N GLY A 72 10.49 6.33 4.44
CA GLY A 72 9.52 5.24 4.46
C GLY A 72 8.06 5.66 4.29
N HIS A 73 7.77 6.94 4.06
CA HIS A 73 6.42 7.43 3.82
C HIS A 73 6.18 7.75 2.35
N PHE A 74 5.00 7.40 1.85
CA PHE A 74 4.52 7.65 0.50
C PHE A 74 2.99 7.66 0.49
N GLY A 75 2.36 8.18 -0.53
CA GLY A 75 0.89 8.14 -0.66
C GLY A 75 0.43 6.75 -1.09
N ILE A 76 0.69 6.40 -2.34
CA ILE A 76 0.37 5.11 -2.93
C ILE A 76 1.49 4.67 -3.89
N GLY A 77 1.78 3.38 -3.93
CA GLY A 77 2.80 2.81 -4.82
C GLY A 77 2.47 1.40 -5.26
N ILE A 78 3.04 1.01 -6.40
CA ILE A 78 3.07 -0.36 -6.88
C ILE A 78 4.48 -0.90 -6.68
N PHE A 79 4.58 -2.05 -6.06
CA PHE A 79 5.83 -2.73 -5.78
C PHE A 79 5.84 -4.11 -6.41
N SER A 80 6.98 -4.50 -6.96
CA SER A 80 7.19 -5.82 -7.55
C SER A 80 7.41 -6.90 -6.48
N ASN A 81 7.40 -8.15 -6.90
CA ASN A 81 7.68 -9.32 -6.07
C ASN A 81 6.92 -9.30 -4.72
N MET A 82 5.61 -9.04 -4.77
CA MET A 82 4.72 -8.97 -3.60
C MET A 82 5.21 -8.02 -2.50
N GLY A 83 5.83 -6.92 -2.90
CA GLY A 83 6.34 -5.90 -1.97
C GLY A 83 7.80 -6.08 -1.53
N LYS A 84 8.46 -7.18 -1.89
CA LYS A 84 9.89 -7.40 -1.64
C LYS A 84 10.79 -6.64 -2.61
N GLY A 85 10.30 -6.41 -3.82
CA GLY A 85 11.08 -5.83 -4.91
C GLY A 85 10.99 -4.31 -4.97
N ASP A 86 11.56 -3.79 -6.05
CA ASP A 86 11.62 -2.36 -6.29
C ASP A 86 10.25 -1.74 -6.62
N THR A 87 10.18 -0.44 -6.44
CA THR A 87 9.04 0.37 -6.84
C THR A 87 8.84 0.32 -8.35
N VAL A 88 7.66 -0.10 -8.79
CA VAL A 88 7.25 -0.03 -10.20
C VAL A 88 6.70 1.35 -10.50
N MET A 89 5.86 1.88 -9.61
CA MET A 89 5.28 3.22 -9.70
C MET A 89 4.99 3.74 -8.30
N MET A 90 5.21 5.03 -8.07
CA MET A 90 4.91 5.67 -6.78
C MET A 90 4.36 7.06 -7.00
N LYS A 91 3.38 7.44 -6.18
CA LYS A 91 2.89 8.80 -6.08
C LYS A 91 2.83 9.22 -4.61
N ASN A 92 3.56 10.26 -4.27
CA ASN A 92 3.76 10.63 -2.88
C ASN A 92 2.76 11.66 -2.35
N ASN A 93 2.31 12.59 -3.17
CA ASN A 93 1.34 13.58 -2.78
C ASN A 93 0.32 13.81 -3.89
N PHE A 94 -0.96 13.76 -3.52
CA PHE A 94 -2.09 14.16 -4.35
C PHE A 94 -2.60 15.56 -3.98
N SER A 95 -1.98 16.20 -2.99
CA SER A 95 -2.32 17.57 -2.61
C SER A 95 -1.87 18.53 -3.71
N ASN A 96 -2.74 19.48 -4.05
CA ASN A 96 -2.31 20.66 -4.76
C ASN A 96 -1.17 21.32 -3.95
N ASP A 97 -0.12 21.78 -4.63
CA ASP A 97 1.10 22.41 -4.07
C ASP A 97 0.84 23.61 -3.13
N LYS A 98 -0.42 23.97 -2.92
CA LYS A 98 -0.86 25.10 -2.11
C LYS A 98 -1.29 24.76 -0.69
N ILE A 99 -1.43 23.49 -0.36
CA ILE A 99 -1.70 23.11 1.03
C ILE A 99 -0.35 22.90 1.69
N SER A 100 0.15 23.99 2.28
CA SER A 100 1.21 23.90 3.28
C SER A 100 0.88 22.74 4.20
N PRO A 101 1.83 21.84 4.53
CA PRO A 101 1.57 20.81 5.52
C PRO A 101 1.09 21.53 6.78
N SER A 102 -0.20 21.45 7.02
CA SER A 102 -0.77 22.08 8.21
C SER A 102 -0.06 21.44 9.38
N LYS A 103 0.29 22.25 10.37
CA LYS A 103 0.85 21.79 11.65
C LYS A 103 -0.12 20.87 12.41
N GLU A 104 -1.26 20.54 11.82
CA GLU A 104 -2.22 19.60 12.32
C GLU A 104 -1.76 18.20 11.99
N SER A 105 -1.19 17.57 12.98
CA SER A 105 -0.76 16.19 13.04
C SER A 105 -1.96 15.23 12.94
N GLY A 106 -2.49 15.04 11.73
CA GLY A 106 -3.46 13.99 11.44
C GLY A 106 -2.86 13.03 10.43
N PHE A 107 -2.79 11.74 10.75
CA PHE A 107 -2.53 10.72 9.74
C PHE A 107 -3.63 10.76 8.70
N LYS A 108 -3.31 11.21 7.51
CA LYS A 108 -4.22 11.14 6.36
C LYS A 108 -3.93 9.86 5.63
N LEU A 109 -4.89 8.96 5.62
CA LEU A 109 -4.76 7.67 4.94
C LEU A 109 -5.44 7.70 3.58
N THR A 110 -4.77 7.20 2.57
CA THR A 110 -5.38 6.87 1.30
C THR A 110 -6.33 5.70 1.50
N ARG A 111 -7.60 5.88 1.15
CA ARG A 111 -8.60 4.82 1.18
C ARG A 111 -8.59 4.07 -0.13
N CYS A 112 -8.49 2.75 -0.04
CA CYS A 112 -8.43 1.86 -1.19
C CYS A 112 -9.58 0.86 -1.18
N ILE A 113 -10.12 0.59 -2.36
CA ILE A 113 -11.14 -0.43 -2.61
C ILE A 113 -10.66 -1.27 -3.79
N PRO A 114 -10.43 -2.57 -3.61
CA PRO A 114 -10.14 -3.47 -4.72
C PRO A 114 -11.27 -3.44 -5.77
N SER A 115 -10.91 -3.56 -7.03
CA SER A 115 -11.83 -3.65 -8.15
C SER A 115 -11.31 -4.66 -9.16
N ASP A 116 -12.17 -5.14 -10.08
CA ASP A 116 -11.81 -6.16 -11.08
C ASP A 116 -10.61 -5.78 -11.97
N SER A 117 -10.31 -4.50 -12.08
CA SER A 117 -9.25 -3.97 -12.93
C SER A 117 -8.11 -3.29 -12.17
N GLY A 118 -8.02 -3.49 -10.85
CA GLY A 118 -7.01 -2.86 -10.01
C GLY A 118 -7.56 -2.32 -8.70
N VAL A 119 -7.18 -1.11 -8.31
CA VAL A 119 -7.60 -0.50 -7.06
C VAL A 119 -8.22 0.87 -7.33
N LEU A 120 -9.41 1.12 -6.79
CA LEU A 120 -9.95 2.47 -6.67
C LEU A 120 -9.42 3.07 -5.38
N PHE A 121 -8.96 4.31 -5.42
CA PHE A 121 -8.52 4.99 -4.22
C PHE A 121 -8.93 6.46 -4.21
N SER A 122 -9.16 6.97 -3.01
CA SER A 122 -9.36 8.39 -2.76
C SER A 122 -8.36 8.89 -1.76
N THR A 123 -7.93 10.12 -1.93
CA THR A 123 -7.10 10.83 -0.97
C THR A 123 -7.99 11.75 -0.11
N MET A 124 -7.56 12.04 1.10
CA MET A 124 -8.30 12.99 1.94
C MET A 124 -8.10 14.45 1.51
N THR A 125 -7.29 14.69 0.49
CA THR A 125 -6.86 16.02 0.07
C THR A 125 -7.52 16.52 -1.20
N ASN A 126 -8.27 15.67 -1.91
CA ASN A 126 -9.05 16.07 -3.07
C ASN A 126 -10.32 15.22 -3.23
N ASP A 127 -11.27 15.67 -4.04
CA ASP A 127 -12.58 15.05 -4.25
C ASP A 127 -12.55 14.00 -5.38
N THR A 128 -11.39 13.69 -5.93
CA THR A 128 -11.26 12.78 -7.05
C THR A 128 -11.03 11.35 -6.56
N ILE A 129 -11.80 10.41 -7.09
CA ILE A 129 -11.51 8.98 -6.97
C ILE A 129 -10.64 8.59 -8.17
N TYR A 130 -9.51 7.98 -7.88
CA TYR A 130 -8.58 7.50 -8.87
C TYR A 130 -8.71 5.99 -9.06
N ARG A 131 -8.43 5.56 -10.27
CA ARG A 131 -8.20 4.14 -10.58
C ARG A 131 -6.72 3.90 -10.78
N LEU A 132 -6.18 2.96 -10.04
CA LEU A 132 -4.83 2.46 -10.19
C LEU A 132 -4.90 1.07 -10.81
N THR A 133 -4.27 0.92 -11.95
CA THR A 133 -4.03 -0.37 -12.61
C THR A 133 -2.55 -0.72 -12.52
N LYS A 134 -2.15 -1.84 -13.06
CA LYS A 134 -0.74 -2.26 -13.05
C LYS A 134 0.22 -1.26 -13.69
N ASP A 135 -0.26 -0.38 -14.56
CA ASP A 135 0.58 0.51 -15.36
C ASP A 135 0.21 2.00 -15.25
N THR A 136 -0.96 2.33 -14.72
CA THR A 136 -1.46 3.71 -14.75
C THR A 136 -2.23 4.12 -13.51
N ILE A 137 -2.23 5.43 -13.23
CA ILE A 137 -3.13 6.08 -12.30
C ILE A 137 -3.96 7.10 -13.09
N THR A 138 -5.26 6.91 -13.12
CA THR A 138 -6.18 7.80 -13.85
C THR A 138 -7.33 8.24 -12.97
N PRO A 139 -7.88 9.47 -13.15
CA PRO A 139 -9.14 9.84 -12.53
C PRO A 139 -10.25 8.87 -12.99
N ALA A 140 -11.04 8.38 -12.04
CA ALA A 140 -12.20 7.52 -12.31
C ALA A 140 -13.51 8.27 -12.12
N PHE A 141 -13.57 9.09 -11.06
CA PHE A 141 -14.74 9.91 -10.72
C PHE A 141 -14.26 11.23 -10.13
N CYS A 142 -14.98 12.33 -10.45
CA CYS A 142 -14.75 13.67 -9.91
C CYS A 142 -16.05 14.19 -9.32
#